data_2a0743006877371fd2ccad3d99b34e94
#
_entry.id   2a0743006877371fd2ccad3d99b34e94
#
_cell.length_a   1.000
_cell.length_b   1.000
_cell.length_c   1.000
_cell.angle_alpha   90.00
_cell.angle_beta   90.00
_cell.angle_gamma   90.00
#
_symmetry.space_group_name_H-M   'P 1'
#
loop_
_entity.id
_entity.type
_entity.pdbx_description
1 polymer ?
#
loop_
_entity_poly.entity_id
_entity_poly.type
_entity_poly.pdbx_seq_one_letter_code
_entity_poly.pdbx_strand_id
1 'polypeptide(L)'
;ATIGSAGYDFFAPFTFTLEPGETIKFPTGIRVLLDKDKFLAIYPRSGLGFKYRVQLDNTVGIIDSDYSNSDNEGHIFIKITNDTRDNKTVTINKGDGIAQGIITQFFITDDDRTDGIRNGGFGSTTKG
;
A
#
# COMPACT_ATOMS: atom_id res chain seq x y z
N ALA A 1 5.14 -3.72 -17.19
CA ALA A 1 5.01 -2.24 -17.22
C ALA A 1 5.40 -1.70 -18.59
N THR A 2 4.84 -0.57 -18.94
CA THR A 2 5.12 0.13 -20.21
C THR A 2 5.64 1.54 -19.91
N ILE A 3 6.09 2.25 -20.93
CA ILE A 3 6.56 3.64 -20.79
C ILE A 3 5.45 4.53 -20.19
N GLY A 4 4.19 4.26 -20.52
CA GLY A 4 3.06 5.05 -20.02
C GLY A 4 2.48 4.58 -18.69
N SER A 5 3.06 3.56 -18.06
CA SER A 5 2.56 3.05 -16.78
C SER A 5 2.90 4.01 -15.65
N ALA A 6 1.90 4.39 -14.85
CA ALA A 6 2.08 5.32 -13.74
C ALA A 6 2.64 4.63 -12.49
N GLY A 7 2.35 3.35 -12.32
CA GLY A 7 2.62 2.64 -11.06
C GLY A 7 3.82 1.73 -11.10
N TYR A 8 4.39 1.55 -9.91
CA TYR A 8 5.41 0.53 -9.65
C TYR A 8 4.74 -0.66 -8.99
N ASP A 9 5.02 -1.87 -9.47
CA ASP A 9 4.39 -3.08 -8.94
C ASP A 9 5.04 -3.54 -7.64
N PHE A 10 4.19 -3.96 -6.70
CA PHE A 10 4.59 -4.76 -5.55
C PHE A 10 4.28 -6.21 -5.85
N PHE A 11 5.20 -7.11 -5.52
CA PHE A 11 5.09 -8.52 -5.84
C PHE A 11 4.87 -9.35 -4.58
N ALA A 12 4.11 -10.43 -4.72
CA ALA A 12 3.85 -11.35 -3.61
C ALA A 12 5.17 -12.00 -3.15
N PRO A 13 5.51 -11.91 -1.86
CA PRO A 13 6.75 -12.50 -1.35
C PRO A 13 6.69 -14.02 -1.22
N PHE A 14 5.49 -14.59 -1.23
CA PHE A 14 5.25 -16.04 -1.13
C PHE A 14 3.88 -16.37 -1.72
N THR A 15 3.63 -17.64 -1.96
CA THR A 15 2.35 -18.11 -2.47
C THR A 15 1.34 -18.24 -1.33
N PHE A 16 0.12 -17.77 -1.56
CA PHE A 16 -0.96 -17.89 -0.57
C PHE A 16 -2.32 -17.94 -1.25
N THR A 17 -3.29 -18.46 -0.53
CA THR A 17 -4.67 -18.54 -0.97
C THR A 17 -5.57 -17.80 0.01
N LEU A 18 -6.49 -17.01 -0.50
CA LEU A 18 -7.50 -16.33 0.30
C LEU A 18 -8.88 -16.87 -0.08
N GLU A 19 -9.52 -17.52 0.88
CA GLU A 19 -10.93 -17.86 0.79
C GLU A 19 -11.78 -16.59 0.94
N PRO A 20 -13.06 -16.61 0.57
CA PRO A 20 -13.91 -15.44 0.74
C PRO A 20 -13.87 -14.90 2.17
N GLY A 21 -13.60 -13.59 2.29
CA GLY A 21 -13.52 -12.91 3.59
C GLY A 21 -12.19 -12.99 4.29
N GLU A 22 -11.26 -13.80 3.79
CA GLU A 22 -9.95 -13.92 4.43
C GLU A 22 -9.04 -12.73 4.12
N THR A 23 -8.20 -12.41 5.11
CA THR A 23 -7.25 -11.30 5.07
C THR A 23 -5.83 -11.81 5.28
N ILE A 24 -4.87 -11.21 4.60
CA ILE A 24 -3.45 -11.46 4.83
C ILE A 24 -2.70 -10.14 4.95
N LYS A 25 -1.75 -10.09 5.88
CA LYS A 25 -0.81 -8.99 6.02
C LYS A 25 0.59 -9.53 5.80
N PHE A 26 1.40 -8.83 5.02
CA PHE A 26 2.77 -9.29 4.76
C PHE A 26 3.71 -8.09 4.56
N PRO A 27 5.00 -8.29 4.89
CA PRO A 27 6.04 -7.30 4.59
C PRO A 27 6.37 -7.34 3.11
N THR A 28 6.57 -6.17 2.50
CA THR A 28 6.93 -6.09 1.07
C THR A 28 8.42 -6.21 0.82
N GLY A 29 9.24 -5.99 1.82
CA GLY A 29 10.68 -5.86 1.64
C GLY A 29 11.11 -4.56 0.99
N ILE A 30 10.20 -3.58 0.90
CA ILE A 30 10.41 -2.33 0.17
C ILE A 30 10.26 -1.14 1.12
N ARG A 31 11.12 -0.16 0.91
CA ARG A 31 10.98 1.18 1.48
C ARG A 31 11.19 2.19 0.36
N VAL A 32 10.68 3.40 0.54
CA VAL A 32 10.86 4.48 -0.43
C VAL A 32 11.46 5.70 0.25
N LEU A 33 12.29 6.41 -0.50
CA LEU A 33 12.83 7.70 -0.12
C LEU A 33 12.22 8.72 -1.06
N LEU A 34 11.44 9.64 -0.50
CA LEU A 34 10.64 10.59 -1.27
C LEU A 34 11.05 12.02 -0.93
N ASP A 35 10.94 12.91 -1.91
CA ASP A 35 11.02 14.35 -1.65
C ASP A 35 9.87 14.79 -0.74
N LYS A 36 10.06 15.90 -0.03
CA LYS A 36 9.10 16.38 0.96
C LYS A 36 7.71 16.66 0.41
N ASP A 37 7.60 17.00 -0.86
CA ASP A 37 6.33 17.33 -1.51
C ASP A 37 5.66 16.13 -2.20
N LYS A 38 6.19 14.92 -1.94
CA LYS A 38 5.68 13.70 -2.56
C LYS A 38 5.21 12.70 -1.52
N PHE A 39 4.27 11.88 -1.90
CA PHE A 39 3.87 10.69 -1.15
C PHE A 39 3.70 9.52 -2.12
N LEU A 40 3.78 8.30 -1.60
CA LEU A 40 3.48 7.10 -2.37
C LEU A 40 2.07 6.66 -2.02
N ALA A 41 1.20 6.56 -3.03
CA ALA A 41 -0.13 6.01 -2.88
C ALA A 41 -0.13 4.57 -3.36
N ILE A 42 -0.63 3.65 -2.55
CA ILE A 42 -0.67 2.22 -2.87
C ILE A 42 -2.11 1.82 -3.15
N TYR A 43 -2.30 1.17 -4.31
CA TYR A 43 -3.60 0.75 -4.82
C TYR A 43 -3.58 -0.75 -5.08
N PRO A 44 -4.73 -1.43 -5.05
CA PRO A 44 -4.81 -2.81 -5.53
C PRO A 44 -4.49 -2.89 -7.02
N ARG A 45 -4.06 -4.06 -7.48
CA ARG A 45 -3.95 -4.33 -8.91
C ARG A 45 -5.35 -4.48 -9.50
N SER A 46 -5.55 -3.88 -10.68
CA SER A 46 -6.87 -3.85 -11.32
C SER A 46 -7.43 -5.26 -11.58
N GLY A 47 -6.58 -6.19 -12.01
CA GLY A 47 -7.03 -7.57 -12.26
C GLY A 47 -7.56 -8.27 -11.02
N LEU A 48 -6.89 -8.09 -9.88
CA LEU A 48 -7.34 -8.66 -8.61
C LEU A 48 -8.62 -7.99 -8.11
N GLY A 49 -8.72 -6.68 -8.28
CA GLY A 49 -9.91 -5.94 -7.88
C GLY A 49 -11.13 -6.30 -8.73
N PHE A 50 -10.97 -6.32 -10.04
CA PHE A 50 -12.08 -6.59 -10.96
C PHE A 50 -12.56 -8.02 -10.87
N LYS A 51 -11.63 -8.99 -10.83
CA LYS A 51 -11.97 -10.41 -10.92
C LYS A 51 -12.43 -10.98 -9.57
N TYR A 52 -11.82 -10.56 -8.48
CA TYR A 52 -12.05 -11.14 -7.15
C TYR A 52 -12.51 -10.14 -6.13
N ARG A 53 -12.51 -8.85 -6.44
CA ARG A 53 -12.76 -7.77 -5.48
C ARG A 53 -11.77 -7.81 -4.31
N VAL A 54 -10.50 -8.09 -4.59
CA VAL A 54 -9.45 -7.97 -3.59
C VAL A 54 -9.26 -6.49 -3.25
N GLN A 55 -9.28 -6.17 -1.97
CA GLN A 55 -9.22 -4.80 -1.45
C GLN A 55 -7.99 -4.66 -0.56
N LEU A 56 -7.36 -3.48 -0.60
CA LEU A 56 -6.50 -3.08 0.49
C LEU A 56 -7.39 -2.74 1.69
N ASP A 57 -7.02 -3.22 2.88
CA ASP A 57 -7.82 -2.99 4.08
C ASP A 57 -7.96 -1.51 4.42
N ASN A 58 -6.97 -0.70 4.07
CA ASN A 58 -7.00 0.75 4.25
C ASN A 58 -7.45 1.51 2.99
N THR A 59 -8.03 0.84 2.01
CA THR A 59 -8.53 1.38 0.76
C THR A 59 -7.40 1.87 -0.16
N VAL A 60 -6.67 2.89 0.23
CA VAL A 60 -5.48 3.41 -0.43
C VAL A 60 -4.41 3.59 0.64
N GLY A 61 -3.27 2.93 0.45
CA GLY A 61 -2.15 3.11 1.37
C GLY A 61 -1.46 4.44 1.10
N ILE A 62 -1.26 5.25 2.14
CA ILE A 62 -0.55 6.52 2.03
C ILE A 62 0.78 6.39 2.75
N ILE A 63 1.87 6.51 2.00
CA ILE A 63 3.22 6.47 2.54
C ILE A 63 3.80 7.89 2.44
N ASP A 64 3.91 8.55 3.57
CA ASP A 64 4.42 9.91 3.64
C ASP A 64 5.94 9.95 3.44
N SER A 65 6.46 11.09 3.02
CA SER A 65 7.89 11.23 2.76
C SER A 65 8.76 10.95 3.99
N ASP A 66 8.26 11.25 5.18
CA ASP A 66 9.01 11.06 6.43
C ASP A 66 8.79 9.68 7.06
N TYR A 67 8.02 8.78 6.42
CA TYR A 67 7.85 7.42 6.93
C TYR A 67 9.18 6.65 6.96
N SER A 68 10.11 6.97 6.04
CA SER A 68 11.44 6.36 6.03
C SER A 68 12.26 6.66 7.28
N ASN A 69 11.88 7.69 8.05
CA ASN A 69 12.54 8.06 9.32
C ASN A 69 11.92 7.37 10.53
N SER A 70 10.92 6.54 10.34
CA SER A 70 10.27 5.83 11.44
C SER A 70 11.13 4.68 11.96
N ASP A 71 10.73 4.10 13.10
CA ASP A 71 11.50 3.08 13.81
C ASP A 71 11.77 1.84 12.96
N ASN A 72 10.88 1.50 12.02
CA ASN A 72 11.06 0.37 11.10
C ASN A 72 11.73 0.78 9.78
N GLU A 73 12.35 1.96 9.72
CA GLU A 73 13.04 2.50 8.54
C GLU A 73 12.12 2.68 7.32
N GLY A 74 10.82 2.78 7.52
CA GLY A 74 9.86 2.96 6.45
C GLY A 74 9.48 1.68 5.72
N HIS A 75 9.69 0.53 6.34
CA HIS A 75 9.31 -0.75 5.73
C HIS A 75 7.82 -0.80 5.44
N ILE A 76 7.46 -1.02 4.19
CA ILE A 76 6.08 -1.01 3.74
C ILE A 76 5.46 -2.38 3.94
N PHE A 77 4.30 -2.40 4.59
CA PHE A 77 3.46 -3.59 4.76
C PHE A 77 2.20 -3.43 3.93
N ILE A 78 1.69 -4.54 3.43
CA ILE A 78 0.43 -4.58 2.67
C ILE A 78 -0.51 -5.56 3.38
N LYS A 79 -1.76 -5.13 3.54
CA LYS A 79 -2.82 -5.95 4.10
C LYS A 79 -3.99 -5.94 3.14
N ILE A 80 -4.36 -7.13 2.65
CA ILE A 80 -5.42 -7.29 1.66
C ILE A 80 -6.46 -8.29 2.13
N THR A 81 -7.67 -8.11 1.65
CA THR A 81 -8.82 -9.00 1.94
C THR A 81 -9.47 -9.43 0.63
N ASN A 82 -9.83 -10.70 0.56
CA ASN A 82 -10.68 -11.21 -0.52
C ASN A 82 -12.14 -10.85 -0.19
N ASP A 83 -12.62 -9.74 -0.74
CA ASP A 83 -13.96 -9.23 -0.51
C ASP A 83 -14.93 -9.65 -1.62
N THR A 84 -14.79 -10.88 -2.09
CA THR A 84 -15.59 -11.41 -3.19
C THR A 84 -17.09 -11.32 -2.87
N ARG A 85 -17.88 -11.00 -3.88
CA ARG A 85 -19.35 -11.00 -3.81
C ARG A 85 -19.96 -12.23 -4.43
N ASP A 86 -19.15 -13.08 -5.05
CA ASP A 86 -19.60 -14.27 -5.79
C ASP A 86 -18.85 -15.55 -5.39
N ASN A 87 -18.42 -15.58 -4.14
CA ASN A 87 -17.86 -16.78 -3.50
C ASN A 87 -16.62 -17.35 -4.20
N LYS A 88 -15.75 -16.47 -4.73
CA LYS A 88 -14.52 -16.89 -5.40
C LYS A 88 -13.36 -17.00 -4.43
N THR A 89 -12.55 -18.03 -4.60
CA THR A 89 -11.25 -18.19 -3.92
C THR A 89 -10.17 -17.63 -4.83
N VAL A 90 -9.21 -16.88 -4.26
CA VAL A 90 -8.09 -16.34 -5.02
C VAL A 90 -6.79 -16.99 -4.54
N THR A 91 -5.99 -17.47 -5.48
CA THR A 91 -4.62 -17.94 -5.22
C THR A 91 -3.64 -16.97 -5.87
N ILE A 92 -2.69 -16.50 -5.09
CA ILE A 92 -1.64 -15.59 -5.54
C ILE A 92 -0.31 -16.31 -5.37
N ASN A 93 0.43 -16.43 -6.46
CA ASN A 93 1.72 -17.10 -6.44
C ASN A 93 2.84 -16.12 -6.13
N LYS A 94 3.89 -16.62 -5.49
CA LYS A 94 5.10 -15.82 -5.28
C LYS A 94 5.54 -15.17 -6.60
N GLY A 95 5.79 -13.86 -6.55
CA GLY A 95 6.19 -13.10 -7.72
C GLY A 95 5.04 -12.48 -8.52
N ASP A 96 3.79 -12.82 -8.21
CA ASP A 96 2.64 -12.15 -8.83
C ASP A 96 2.54 -10.70 -8.35
N GLY A 97 2.15 -9.79 -9.24
CA GLY A 97 1.86 -8.41 -8.87
C GLY A 97 0.58 -8.35 -8.04
N ILE A 98 0.65 -7.76 -6.85
CA ILE A 98 -0.47 -7.74 -5.91
C ILE A 98 -1.01 -6.34 -5.62
N ALA A 99 -0.17 -5.34 -5.83
CA ALA A 99 -0.52 -3.94 -5.61
C ALA A 99 0.36 -3.07 -6.49
N GLN A 100 0.03 -1.80 -6.58
CA GLN A 100 0.85 -0.84 -7.31
C GLN A 100 0.99 0.45 -6.50
N GLY A 101 2.15 1.08 -6.60
CA GLY A 101 2.41 2.35 -5.96
C GLY A 101 2.61 3.43 -6.98
N ILE A 102 2.00 4.59 -6.74
CA ILE A 102 2.13 5.77 -7.61
C ILE A 102 2.69 6.91 -6.76
N ILE A 103 3.79 7.50 -7.21
CA ILE A 103 4.38 8.66 -6.54
C ILE A 103 3.59 9.89 -6.98
N THR A 104 3.06 10.63 -6.01
CA THR A 104 2.16 11.75 -6.24
C THR A 104 2.66 12.97 -5.49
N GLN A 105 2.57 14.13 -6.14
CA GLN A 105 2.86 15.40 -5.49
C GLN A 105 1.63 15.87 -4.72
N PHE A 106 1.86 16.51 -3.57
CA PHE A 106 0.79 17.10 -2.77
C PHE A 106 1.12 18.54 -2.43
N PHE A 107 0.11 19.28 -1.98
CA PHE A 107 0.23 20.68 -1.63
C PHE A 107 -0.34 20.88 -0.23
N ILE A 108 0.19 21.87 0.46
CA ILE A 108 -0.25 22.21 1.82
C ILE A 108 -1.02 23.52 1.77
N THR A 109 -1.83 23.76 2.80
CA THR A 109 -2.55 25.02 2.94
C THR A 109 -1.62 26.10 3.49
N ASP A 110 -1.98 27.37 3.27
CA ASP A 110 -1.14 28.52 3.69
C ASP A 110 -0.98 28.59 5.20
N ASP A 111 -1.92 28.04 5.97
CA ASP A 111 -1.92 28.09 7.44
C ASP A 111 -1.36 26.83 8.10
N ASP A 112 -0.75 25.93 7.33
CA ASP A 112 -0.11 24.73 7.86
C ASP A 112 1.14 25.10 8.65
N ARG A 113 1.22 24.69 9.91
CA ARG A 113 2.28 25.03 10.87
C ARG A 113 2.89 23.83 11.57
N THR A 114 2.72 22.62 11.02
CA THR A 114 3.22 21.43 11.71
C THR A 114 4.74 21.29 11.61
N ASP A 115 5.36 20.93 12.72
CA ASP A 115 6.79 20.60 12.80
C ASP A 115 7.02 19.26 13.51
N GLY A 116 5.98 18.44 13.60
CA GLY A 116 6.05 17.13 14.25
C GLY A 116 7.04 16.18 13.57
N ILE A 117 7.58 15.27 14.36
CA ILE A 117 8.51 14.24 13.90
C ILE A 117 7.80 12.91 13.86
N ARG A 118 7.93 12.19 12.73
CA ARG A 118 7.30 10.87 12.57
C ARG A 118 8.12 9.79 13.26
N ASN A 119 7.43 8.96 14.04
CA ASN A 119 8.01 7.79 14.71
C ASN A 119 7.46 6.46 14.21
N GLY A 120 6.43 6.46 13.38
CA GLY A 120 5.84 5.22 12.90
C GLY A 120 4.84 5.45 11.79
N GLY A 121 3.96 4.47 11.54
CA GLY A 121 2.95 4.53 10.50
C GLY A 121 1.74 3.68 10.86
N PHE A 122 0.82 3.52 9.90
CA PHE A 122 -0.34 2.62 10.01
C PHE A 122 -1.18 2.84 11.28
N GLY A 123 -1.46 4.11 11.60
CA GLY A 123 -2.27 4.50 12.74
C GLY A 123 -1.49 5.02 13.94
N SER A 124 -0.15 4.97 13.92
CA SER A 124 0.67 5.46 15.03
C SER A 124 0.55 6.96 15.27
N THR A 125 0.15 7.74 14.25
CA THR A 125 -0.06 9.18 14.34
C THR A 125 -1.49 9.56 14.70
N THR A 126 -2.38 8.58 14.82
CA THR A 126 -3.76 8.82 15.19
C THR A 126 -3.84 9.17 16.67
N LYS A 127 -4.52 10.27 16.98
CA LYS A 127 -4.79 10.66 18.36
C LYS A 127 -6.17 10.15 18.71
N GLY A 128 -6.20 9.16 19.56
CA GLY A 128 -7.42 8.50 20.01
C GLY A 128 -8.30 9.39 20.86
#